data_c2714d67399e873e2463c0af52db280a
#
_entry.id   c2714d67399e873e2463c0af52db280a
#
_cell.length_a   1.000
_cell.length_b   1.000
_cell.length_c   1.000
_cell.angle_alpha   90.00
_cell.angle_beta   90.00
_cell.angle_gamma   90.00
#
_symmetry.space_group_name_H-M   'P 1'
#
loop_
_entity.id
_entity.type
_entity.pdbx_description
1 polymer ?
#
loop_
_entity_poly.entity_id
_entity_poly.type
_entity_poly.pdbx_seq_one_letter_code
_entity_poly.pdbx_strand_id
1 'polypeptide(L)'
;MPSTRRLSLLSLCLLLLCGCATLPPGSKRDPRDPWERFNRSSYQFNDALDRAVLKPVAKGYTHLPQPVQTGMHNFFDNLDYPVTIVNDLLQGQLKPFFSDIGRFVLNSTLGLGGLFDPATPAGLQKNYRDFGQTLGKWGVPKGPYVVVPLFGPYDVRDGIGSVTVDYYANPRSYLNFWTNLGLYTVRTVDHRSRLLPLDATIQSAYDPYAFVRSAYLQNRDFMVHGGQSQSEEEQEEKLMQEAGEEENEAPPPSQPQAPEGAPKSPPQQPQQPPPAPQPQTSPQAPPKP
;
A
#
# COMPACT_ATOMS: atom_id res chain seq x y z
N MET A 1 -0.62 -6.27 44.14
CA MET A 1 0.71 -6.28 43.48
C MET A 1 0.78 -7.09 42.16
N PRO A 2 -0.24 -7.06 41.30
CA PRO A 2 -0.15 -7.73 39.97
C PRO A 2 0.44 -6.84 38.87
N SER A 3 0.56 -5.50 39.05
CA SER A 3 1.02 -4.58 38.03
C SER A 3 2.53 -4.63 37.71
N THR A 4 3.36 -4.85 38.75
CA THR A 4 4.83 -4.88 38.57
C THR A 4 5.30 -6.10 37.80
N ARG A 5 4.70 -7.27 38.00
CA ARG A 5 5.03 -8.51 37.27
C ARG A 5 4.62 -8.39 35.75
N ARG A 6 3.52 -7.71 35.44
CA ARG A 6 3.09 -7.47 34.04
C ARG A 6 4.00 -6.47 33.35
N LEU A 7 4.43 -5.42 34.04
CA LEU A 7 5.43 -4.48 33.51
C LEU A 7 6.78 -5.17 33.27
N SER A 8 7.23 -6.01 34.19
CA SER A 8 8.49 -6.77 34.06
C SER A 8 8.45 -7.77 32.91
N LEU A 9 7.32 -8.43 32.63
CA LEU A 9 7.14 -9.32 31.50
C LEU A 9 7.12 -8.55 30.18
N LEU A 10 6.44 -7.41 30.12
CA LEU A 10 6.44 -6.52 28.95
C LEU A 10 7.83 -5.98 28.65
N SER A 11 8.57 -5.54 29.68
CA SER A 11 9.96 -5.08 29.52
C SER A 11 10.89 -6.20 29.07
N LEU A 12 10.71 -7.42 29.56
CA LEU A 12 11.50 -8.59 29.16
C LEU A 12 11.20 -8.97 27.69
N CYS A 13 9.94 -8.94 27.27
CA CYS A 13 9.58 -9.15 25.87
C CYS A 13 10.16 -8.08 24.95
N LEU A 14 10.13 -6.80 25.35
CA LEU A 14 10.76 -5.71 24.60
C LEU A 14 12.28 -5.88 24.48
N LEU A 15 12.94 -6.31 25.56
CA LEU A 15 14.39 -6.55 25.57
C LEU A 15 14.79 -7.74 24.69
N LEU A 16 13.97 -8.79 24.61
CA LEU A 16 14.21 -9.95 23.76
C LEU A 16 14.05 -9.63 22.27
N LEU A 17 13.24 -8.65 21.91
CA LEU A 17 13.07 -8.16 20.53
C LEU A 17 14.25 -7.31 20.03
N CYS A 18 15.07 -6.75 20.92
CA CYS A 18 16.22 -5.91 20.54
C CYS A 18 17.45 -6.69 20.05
N GLY A 19 17.45 -8.03 20.10
CA GLY A 19 18.71 -8.80 20.15
C GLY A 19 19.31 -9.32 18.85
N CYS A 20 18.59 -9.58 17.74
CA CYS A 20 19.15 -10.46 16.70
C CYS A 20 18.91 -10.08 15.24
N ALA A 21 18.29 -8.96 14.89
CA ALA A 21 18.14 -8.63 13.47
C ALA A 21 19.43 -8.03 12.91
N THR A 22 20.10 -8.79 12.05
CA THR A 22 21.22 -8.29 11.25
C THR A 22 20.71 -7.60 10.00
N LEU A 23 21.30 -6.46 9.66
CA LEU A 23 21.03 -5.78 8.40
C LEU A 23 21.64 -6.61 7.25
N PRO A 24 20.98 -6.72 6.08
CA PRO A 24 21.57 -7.34 4.90
C PRO A 24 22.90 -6.66 4.55
N PRO A 25 23.93 -7.44 4.13
CA PRO A 25 25.21 -6.87 3.71
C PRO A 25 25.01 -5.85 2.58
N GLY A 26 25.57 -4.64 2.73
CA GLY A 26 25.48 -3.59 1.71
C GLY A 26 24.20 -2.77 1.69
N SER A 27 23.22 -3.01 2.59
CA SER A 27 22.01 -2.19 2.68
C SER A 27 22.33 -0.78 3.14
N LYS A 28 21.92 0.24 2.36
CA LYS A 28 21.94 1.63 2.81
C LYS A 28 20.78 1.83 3.79
N ARG A 29 21.08 2.45 4.93
CA ARG A 29 20.03 2.81 5.91
C ARG A 29 19.05 3.78 5.29
N ASP A 30 17.75 3.47 5.38
CA ASP A 30 16.70 4.40 4.99
C ASP A 30 16.53 5.45 6.12
N PRO A 31 16.66 6.76 5.84
CA PRO A 31 16.47 7.80 6.85
C PRO A 31 15.08 7.77 7.50
N ARG A 32 14.08 7.22 6.81
CA ARG A 32 12.71 7.09 7.32
C ARG A 32 12.55 5.95 8.33
N ASP A 33 13.56 5.05 8.42
CA ASP A 33 13.57 3.86 9.25
C ASP A 33 14.80 3.82 10.17
N PRO A 34 14.92 4.75 11.14
CA PRO A 34 16.06 4.80 12.04
C PRO A 34 16.14 3.58 12.98
N TRP A 35 15.02 2.90 13.21
CA TRP A 35 14.90 1.71 14.07
C TRP A 35 14.86 0.40 13.28
N GLU A 36 15.48 0.33 12.11
CA GLU A 36 15.39 -0.81 11.18
C GLU A 36 15.68 -2.16 11.85
N ARG A 37 16.65 -2.25 12.78
CA ARG A 37 16.96 -3.50 13.49
C ARG A 37 15.77 -3.97 14.34
N PHE A 38 15.19 -3.09 15.12
CA PHE A 38 14.00 -3.38 15.92
C PHE A 38 12.81 -3.73 14.99
N ASN A 39 12.60 -2.95 13.97
CA ASN A 39 11.51 -3.13 13.03
C ASN A 39 11.60 -4.48 12.29
N ARG A 40 12.80 -4.90 11.89
CA ARG A 40 13.02 -6.23 11.30
C ARG A 40 12.73 -7.36 12.29
N SER A 41 13.12 -7.22 13.54
CA SER A 41 12.80 -8.23 14.58
C SER A 41 11.30 -8.33 14.83
N SER A 42 10.62 -7.18 14.94
CA SER A 42 9.16 -7.11 15.08
C SER A 42 8.43 -7.68 13.86
N TYR A 43 8.93 -7.38 12.65
CA TYR A 43 8.41 -7.95 11.41
C TYR A 43 8.55 -9.48 11.39
N GLN A 44 9.72 -10.01 11.72
CA GLN A 44 9.97 -11.46 11.78
C GLN A 44 9.07 -12.14 12.82
N PHE A 45 8.86 -11.52 13.96
CA PHE A 45 7.92 -12.01 14.97
C PHE A 45 6.48 -12.04 14.44
N ASN A 46 6.02 -10.94 13.83
CA ASN A 46 4.68 -10.86 13.26
C ASN A 46 4.50 -11.85 12.11
N ASP A 47 5.48 -12.02 11.24
CA ASP A 47 5.48 -12.97 10.13
C ASP A 47 5.48 -14.43 10.62
N ALA A 48 6.23 -14.75 11.68
CA ALA A 48 6.19 -16.07 12.28
C ALA A 48 4.82 -16.39 12.90
N LEU A 49 4.21 -15.42 13.59
CA LEU A 49 2.87 -15.55 14.15
C LEU A 49 1.79 -15.65 13.04
N ASP A 50 1.93 -14.86 11.99
CA ASP A 50 1.05 -14.93 10.83
C ASP A 50 1.09 -16.33 10.21
N ARG A 51 2.27 -16.85 9.90
CA ARG A 51 2.43 -18.17 9.31
C ARG A 51 1.94 -19.30 10.21
N ALA A 52 2.14 -19.20 11.52
CA ALA A 52 1.77 -20.23 12.47
C ALA A 52 0.27 -20.24 12.78
N VAL A 53 -0.37 -19.07 12.86
CA VAL A 53 -1.73 -18.95 13.38
C VAL A 53 -2.66 -18.19 12.42
N LEU A 54 -2.34 -16.93 12.09
CA LEU A 54 -3.29 -16.04 11.40
C LEU A 54 -3.56 -16.51 9.95
N LYS A 55 -2.52 -16.87 9.21
CA LYS A 55 -2.65 -17.35 7.82
C LYS A 55 -3.43 -18.66 7.70
N PRO A 56 -3.21 -19.72 8.51
CA PRO A 56 -4.06 -20.90 8.52
C PRO A 56 -5.52 -20.60 8.81
N VAL A 57 -5.80 -19.75 9.81
CA VAL A 57 -7.16 -19.33 10.15
C VAL A 57 -7.80 -18.52 9.03
N ALA A 58 -7.07 -17.59 8.43
CA ALA A 58 -7.53 -16.80 7.28
C ALA A 58 -7.83 -17.67 6.06
N LYS A 59 -7.01 -18.71 5.79
CA LYS A 59 -7.32 -19.71 4.76
C LYS A 59 -8.57 -20.50 5.10
N GLY A 60 -8.79 -20.90 6.35
CA GLY A 60 -10.04 -21.52 6.80
C GLY A 60 -11.25 -20.61 6.57
N TYR A 61 -11.10 -19.31 6.87
CA TYR A 61 -12.14 -18.33 6.65
C TYR A 61 -12.55 -18.19 5.18
N THR A 62 -11.63 -18.32 4.21
CA THR A 62 -11.97 -18.26 2.77
C THR A 62 -12.86 -19.43 2.29
N HIS A 63 -13.06 -20.48 3.08
CA HIS A 63 -14.02 -21.54 2.76
C HIS A 63 -15.47 -21.18 3.11
N LEU A 64 -15.69 -20.07 3.83
CA LEU A 64 -17.05 -19.58 4.06
C LEU A 64 -17.67 -19.11 2.74
N PRO A 65 -19.01 -19.22 2.58
CA PRO A 65 -19.69 -18.68 1.39
C PRO A 65 -19.39 -17.19 1.18
N GLN A 66 -19.21 -16.79 -0.07
CA GLN A 66 -18.90 -15.40 -0.44
C GLN A 66 -19.84 -14.35 0.21
N PRO A 67 -21.17 -14.58 0.26
CA PRO A 67 -22.06 -13.61 0.94
C PRO A 67 -21.73 -13.39 2.42
N VAL A 68 -21.25 -14.44 3.12
CA VAL A 68 -20.84 -14.34 4.54
C VAL A 68 -19.57 -13.51 4.66
N GLN A 69 -18.55 -13.79 3.85
CA GLN A 69 -17.30 -13.03 3.84
C GLN A 69 -17.56 -11.54 3.51
N THR A 70 -18.37 -11.28 2.48
CA THR A 70 -18.74 -9.91 2.09
C THR A 70 -19.53 -9.21 3.19
N GLY A 71 -20.51 -9.89 3.79
CA GLY A 71 -21.30 -9.31 4.88
C GLY A 71 -20.44 -8.96 6.10
N MET A 72 -19.52 -9.84 6.49
CA MET A 72 -18.58 -9.56 7.59
C MET A 72 -17.69 -8.35 7.30
N HIS A 73 -17.16 -8.28 6.08
CA HIS A 73 -16.36 -7.13 5.65
C HIS A 73 -17.14 -5.82 5.71
N ASN A 74 -18.32 -5.80 5.09
CA ASN A 74 -19.19 -4.62 5.09
C ASN A 74 -19.58 -4.19 6.51
N PHE A 75 -19.82 -5.16 7.40
CA PHE A 75 -20.12 -4.90 8.81
C PHE A 75 -18.95 -4.18 9.50
N PHE A 76 -17.72 -4.68 9.35
CA PHE A 76 -16.54 -4.04 9.96
C PHE A 76 -16.26 -2.67 9.35
N ASP A 77 -16.41 -2.52 8.05
CA ASP A 77 -16.27 -1.23 7.39
C ASP A 77 -17.30 -0.23 7.92
N ASN A 78 -18.57 -0.64 8.02
CA ASN A 78 -19.63 0.20 8.56
C ASN A 78 -19.37 0.59 10.03
N LEU A 79 -18.81 -0.32 10.81
CA LEU A 79 -18.45 -0.08 12.21
C LEU A 79 -17.29 0.94 12.35
N ASP A 80 -16.41 1.03 11.36
CA ASP A 80 -15.31 1.99 11.32
C ASP A 80 -15.70 3.34 10.66
N TYR A 81 -16.86 3.44 10.01
CA TYR A 81 -17.30 4.67 9.32
C TYR A 81 -17.35 5.92 10.20
N PRO A 82 -17.74 5.86 11.49
CA PRO A 82 -17.68 7.03 12.36
C PRO A 82 -16.29 7.67 12.46
N VAL A 83 -15.23 6.88 12.36
CA VAL A 83 -13.83 7.39 12.28
C VAL A 83 -13.65 8.21 11.01
N THR A 84 -14.08 7.68 9.86
CA THR A 84 -14.01 8.39 8.56
C THR A 84 -14.79 9.69 8.59
N ILE A 85 -16.05 9.68 9.06
CA ILE A 85 -16.93 10.87 9.15
C ILE A 85 -16.28 11.96 10.00
N VAL A 86 -15.75 11.63 11.18
CA VAL A 86 -15.07 12.59 12.04
C VAL A 86 -13.85 13.20 11.33
N ASN A 87 -13.07 12.38 10.63
CA ASN A 87 -11.87 12.83 9.93
C ASN A 87 -12.21 13.64 8.66
N ASP A 88 -13.30 13.37 7.95
CA ASP A 88 -13.80 14.24 6.88
C ASP A 88 -14.08 15.64 7.38
N LEU A 89 -14.77 15.74 8.51
CA LEU A 89 -15.09 17.03 9.14
C LEU A 89 -13.80 17.76 9.56
N LEU A 90 -12.87 17.07 10.21
CA LEU A 90 -11.59 17.64 10.65
C LEU A 90 -10.71 18.09 9.48
N GLN A 91 -10.87 17.46 8.30
CA GLN A 91 -10.20 17.85 7.07
C GLN A 91 -10.94 18.93 6.27
N GLY A 92 -12.11 19.38 6.74
CA GLY A 92 -12.94 20.38 6.05
C GLY A 92 -13.59 19.85 4.77
N GLN A 93 -13.69 18.53 4.59
CA GLN A 93 -14.23 17.91 3.39
C GLN A 93 -15.74 17.68 3.50
N LEU A 94 -16.53 18.76 3.35
CA LEU A 94 -17.97 18.71 3.60
C LEU A 94 -18.73 17.76 2.65
N LYS A 95 -18.35 17.69 1.36
CA LYS A 95 -19.01 16.79 0.41
C LYS A 95 -18.81 15.31 0.76
N PRO A 96 -17.58 14.79 1.00
CA PRO A 96 -17.36 13.47 1.57
C PRO A 96 -18.08 13.27 2.91
N PHE A 97 -18.00 14.22 3.84
CA PHE A 97 -18.64 14.15 5.14
C PHE A 97 -20.15 13.81 5.06
N PHE A 98 -20.91 14.54 4.25
CA PHE A 98 -22.34 14.27 4.09
C PHE A 98 -22.61 12.97 3.33
N SER A 99 -21.79 12.64 2.34
CA SER A 99 -21.85 11.36 1.62
C SER A 99 -21.63 10.18 2.56
N ASP A 100 -20.64 10.27 3.44
CA ASP A 100 -20.28 9.21 4.35
C ASP A 100 -21.27 9.06 5.52
N ILE A 101 -21.88 10.14 5.97
CA ILE A 101 -23.06 10.07 6.87
C ILE A 101 -24.22 9.31 6.17
N GLY A 102 -24.54 9.68 4.93
CA GLY A 102 -25.59 9.01 4.15
C GLY A 102 -25.31 7.52 4.00
N ARG A 103 -24.06 7.18 3.70
CA ARG A 103 -23.58 5.81 3.59
C ARG A 103 -23.74 5.04 4.89
N PHE A 104 -23.25 5.61 6.00
CA PHE A 104 -23.35 5.00 7.33
C PHE A 104 -24.82 4.76 7.73
N VAL A 105 -25.70 5.73 7.51
CA VAL A 105 -27.12 5.61 7.83
C VAL A 105 -27.79 4.53 6.98
N LEU A 106 -27.60 4.54 5.66
CA LEU A 106 -28.17 3.55 4.75
C LEU A 106 -27.71 2.13 5.10
N ASN A 107 -26.41 1.94 5.30
CA ASN A 107 -25.86 0.64 5.59
C ASN A 107 -26.23 0.14 7.00
N SER A 108 -26.34 1.06 7.97
CA SER A 108 -26.77 0.70 9.34
C SER A 108 -28.25 0.34 9.43
N THR A 109 -29.12 1.00 8.63
CA THR A 109 -30.57 0.79 8.65
C THR A 109 -31.00 -0.27 7.64
N LEU A 110 -30.95 0.05 6.35
CA LEU A 110 -31.36 -0.86 5.27
C LEU A 110 -30.37 -2.00 5.06
N GLY A 111 -29.09 -1.78 5.40
CA GLY A 111 -28.04 -2.78 5.33
C GLY A 111 -27.92 -3.70 6.55
N LEU A 112 -28.89 -3.68 7.48
CA LEU A 112 -28.91 -4.51 8.70
C LEU A 112 -27.62 -4.40 9.52
N GLY A 113 -27.29 -3.16 9.95
CA GLY A 113 -26.07 -2.90 10.73
C GLY A 113 -24.79 -2.95 9.90
N GLY A 114 -24.90 -2.85 8.58
CA GLY A 114 -23.76 -2.89 7.67
C GLY A 114 -23.44 -4.25 7.06
N LEU A 115 -24.24 -5.30 7.32
CA LEU A 115 -24.04 -6.60 6.65
C LEU A 115 -24.24 -6.50 5.13
N PHE A 116 -25.13 -5.62 4.69
CA PHE A 116 -25.33 -5.29 3.28
C PHE A 116 -24.86 -3.87 3.01
N ASP A 117 -24.51 -3.57 1.75
CA ASP A 117 -24.06 -2.26 1.30
C ASP A 117 -25.03 -1.65 0.26
N PRO A 118 -26.23 -1.21 0.65
CA PRO A 118 -27.16 -0.51 -0.25
C PRO A 118 -26.65 0.88 -0.66
N ALA A 119 -25.68 1.44 0.04
CA ALA A 119 -25.14 2.76 -0.28
C ALA A 119 -24.32 2.77 -1.58
N THR A 120 -23.57 1.71 -1.89
CA THR A 120 -22.80 1.60 -3.14
C THR A 120 -23.69 1.67 -4.40
N PRO A 121 -24.76 0.85 -4.56
CA PRO A 121 -25.66 1.00 -5.71
C PRO A 121 -26.45 2.31 -5.72
N ALA A 122 -26.59 2.98 -4.57
CA ALA A 122 -27.17 4.33 -4.49
C ALA A 122 -26.19 5.43 -4.95
N GLY A 123 -24.99 5.09 -5.40
CA GLY A 123 -23.99 6.03 -5.92
C GLY A 123 -23.13 6.72 -4.84
N LEU A 124 -23.25 6.32 -3.58
CA LEU A 124 -22.39 6.83 -2.51
C LEU A 124 -21.08 6.07 -2.52
N GLN A 125 -20.00 6.73 -2.90
CA GLN A 125 -18.67 6.11 -2.96
C GLN A 125 -18.11 5.84 -1.57
N LYS A 126 -17.31 4.76 -1.45
CA LYS A 126 -16.66 4.38 -0.22
C LYS A 126 -15.38 5.18 -0.04
N ASN A 127 -15.25 5.86 1.10
CA ASN A 127 -14.06 6.56 1.53
C ASN A 127 -13.46 5.88 2.76
N TYR A 128 -12.19 6.11 2.97
CA TYR A 128 -11.49 5.70 4.19
C TYR A 128 -10.57 6.83 4.65
N ARG A 129 -10.82 7.34 5.85
CA ARG A 129 -10.01 8.40 6.44
C ARG A 129 -9.74 8.11 7.91
N ASP A 130 -8.53 8.45 8.31
CA ASP A 130 -8.07 8.32 9.70
C ASP A 130 -7.40 9.62 10.16
N PHE A 131 -7.14 9.73 11.46
CA PHE A 131 -6.56 10.94 12.03
C PHE A 131 -5.09 11.12 11.66
N GLY A 132 -4.36 10.05 11.34
CA GLY A 132 -3.02 10.14 10.77
C GLY A 132 -3.02 10.89 9.42
N GLN A 133 -4.01 10.61 8.54
CA GLN A 133 -4.22 11.36 7.30
C GLN A 133 -4.58 12.83 7.59
N THR A 134 -5.44 13.06 8.58
CA THR A 134 -5.85 14.42 9.00
C THR A 134 -4.63 15.22 9.47
N LEU A 135 -3.82 14.67 10.34
CA LEU A 135 -2.56 15.27 10.78
C LEU A 135 -1.62 15.56 9.60
N GLY A 136 -1.54 14.62 8.64
CA GLY A 136 -0.75 14.80 7.42
C GLY A 136 -1.23 15.98 6.59
N LYS A 137 -2.54 16.12 6.38
CA LYS A 137 -3.14 17.29 5.69
C LYS A 137 -2.92 18.61 6.45
N TRP A 138 -2.82 18.55 7.76
CA TRP A 138 -2.46 19.71 8.58
C TRP A 138 -0.95 20.02 8.59
N GLY A 139 -0.15 19.28 7.81
CA GLY A 139 1.29 19.50 7.66
C GLY A 139 2.15 18.82 8.72
N VAL A 140 1.59 17.95 9.55
CA VAL A 140 2.38 17.19 10.53
C VAL A 140 3.21 16.13 9.80
N PRO A 141 4.54 16.09 9.96
CA PRO A 141 5.40 15.09 9.32
C PRO A 141 5.11 13.69 9.86
N LYS A 142 5.28 12.64 9.01
CA LYS A 142 5.01 11.24 9.38
C LYS A 142 5.84 10.75 10.56
N GLY A 143 7.05 11.29 10.72
CA GLY A 143 8.02 10.78 11.66
C GLY A 143 8.63 9.43 11.23
N PRO A 144 9.37 8.78 12.14
CA PRO A 144 9.98 7.48 11.89
C PRO A 144 8.97 6.36 11.65
N TYR A 145 9.34 5.43 10.77
CA TYR A 145 8.64 4.16 10.59
C TYR A 145 8.87 3.22 11.76
N VAL A 146 7.83 2.53 12.21
CA VAL A 146 7.89 1.55 13.30
C VAL A 146 7.01 0.35 12.99
N VAL A 147 7.52 -0.86 13.24
CA VAL A 147 6.72 -2.09 13.22
C VAL A 147 6.37 -2.48 14.65
N VAL A 148 5.09 -2.39 14.96
CA VAL A 148 4.58 -2.75 16.29
C VAL A 148 4.29 -4.25 16.33
N PRO A 149 4.83 -4.99 17.33
CA PRO A 149 4.49 -6.39 17.52
C PRO A 149 2.98 -6.60 17.63
N LEU A 150 2.42 -7.57 16.91
CA LEU A 150 1.01 -7.92 16.79
C LEU A 150 0.18 -6.96 15.93
N PHE A 151 0.56 -5.68 15.79
CA PHE A 151 -0.24 -4.66 15.12
C PHE A 151 0.24 -4.33 13.70
N GLY A 152 1.53 -4.57 13.42
CA GLY A 152 2.10 -4.35 12.08
C GLY A 152 2.76 -2.97 11.89
N PRO A 153 2.84 -2.49 10.64
CA PRO A 153 3.54 -1.26 10.30
C PRO A 153 2.74 0.00 10.64
N TYR A 154 3.46 1.00 11.18
CA TYR A 154 2.97 2.35 11.43
C TYR A 154 4.08 3.37 11.11
N ASP A 155 3.74 4.61 10.90
CA ASP A 155 4.60 5.75 11.22
C ASP A 155 4.14 6.39 12.55
N VAL A 156 4.98 7.23 13.14
CA VAL A 156 4.68 7.83 14.46
C VAL A 156 3.41 8.69 14.41
N ARG A 157 3.18 9.43 13.33
CA ARG A 157 1.98 10.26 13.15
C ARG A 157 0.72 9.39 13.13
N ASP A 158 0.72 8.31 12.35
CA ASP A 158 -0.42 7.41 12.21
C ASP A 158 -0.67 6.63 13.50
N GLY A 159 0.39 6.23 14.21
CA GLY A 159 0.29 5.61 15.54
C GLY A 159 -0.37 6.53 16.56
N ILE A 160 0.00 7.83 16.58
CA ILE A 160 -0.66 8.84 17.43
C ILE A 160 -2.13 8.99 17.02
N GLY A 161 -2.41 9.06 15.71
CA GLY A 161 -3.77 9.14 15.18
C GLY A 161 -4.66 8.00 15.68
N SER A 162 -4.17 6.77 15.57
CA SER A 162 -4.93 5.58 15.91
C SER A 162 -5.29 5.45 17.40
N VAL A 163 -4.44 5.96 18.30
CA VAL A 163 -4.69 5.92 19.76
C VAL A 163 -5.37 7.17 20.32
N THR A 164 -5.62 8.18 19.48
CA THR A 164 -6.27 9.43 19.85
C THR A 164 -7.67 9.51 19.22
N VAL A 165 -7.86 10.37 18.23
CA VAL A 165 -9.18 10.64 17.63
C VAL A 165 -9.83 9.39 17.08
N ASP A 166 -9.08 8.53 16.37
CA ASP A 166 -9.64 7.31 15.78
C ASP A 166 -10.13 6.33 16.86
N TYR A 167 -9.41 6.24 17.98
CA TYR A 167 -9.87 5.42 19.10
C TYR A 167 -11.20 5.90 19.66
N TYR A 168 -11.33 7.21 19.94
CA TYR A 168 -12.56 7.76 20.53
C TYR A 168 -13.71 7.86 19.52
N ALA A 169 -13.44 8.01 18.25
CA ALA A 169 -14.45 8.00 17.20
C ALA A 169 -14.97 6.59 16.88
N ASN A 170 -14.23 5.55 17.24
CA ASN A 170 -14.60 4.17 16.93
C ASN A 170 -15.58 3.59 17.96
N PRO A 171 -16.79 3.17 17.57
CA PRO A 171 -17.77 2.57 18.49
C PRO A 171 -17.27 1.36 19.28
N ARG A 172 -16.32 0.61 18.72
CA ARG A 172 -15.71 -0.56 19.39
C ARG A 172 -14.99 -0.21 20.69
N SER A 173 -14.47 1.01 20.81
CA SER A 173 -13.73 1.45 21.99
C SER A 173 -14.60 1.52 23.25
N TYR A 174 -15.91 1.57 23.08
CA TYR A 174 -16.89 1.62 24.16
C TYR A 174 -17.43 0.25 24.56
N LEU A 175 -17.00 -0.82 23.87
CA LEU A 175 -17.39 -2.18 24.18
C LEU A 175 -16.50 -2.75 25.30
N ASN A 176 -17.02 -3.76 26.01
CA ASN A 176 -16.22 -4.48 26.99
C ASN A 176 -15.02 -5.17 26.32
N PHE A 177 -13.98 -5.41 27.09
CA PHE A 177 -12.71 -5.97 26.61
C PHE A 177 -12.87 -7.25 25.75
N TRP A 178 -13.69 -8.19 26.21
CA TRP A 178 -13.82 -9.50 25.54
C TRP A 178 -14.57 -9.36 24.20
N THR A 179 -15.60 -8.55 24.15
CA THR A 179 -16.34 -8.28 22.90
C THR A 179 -15.44 -7.54 21.90
N ASN A 180 -14.72 -6.52 22.35
CA ASN A 180 -13.80 -5.78 21.48
C ASN A 180 -12.68 -6.69 20.96
N LEU A 181 -12.08 -7.54 21.81
CA LEU A 181 -11.06 -8.50 21.41
C LEU A 181 -11.60 -9.49 20.37
N GLY A 182 -12.83 -10.01 20.57
CA GLY A 182 -13.48 -10.91 19.61
C GLY A 182 -13.69 -10.25 18.25
N LEU A 183 -14.26 -9.04 18.23
CA LEU A 183 -14.46 -8.27 16.99
C LEU A 183 -13.13 -7.94 16.29
N TYR A 184 -12.13 -7.53 17.07
CA TYR A 184 -10.79 -7.26 16.54
C TYR A 184 -10.17 -8.50 15.89
N THR A 185 -10.29 -9.67 16.55
CA THR A 185 -9.77 -10.93 16.01
C THR A 185 -10.45 -11.31 14.70
N VAL A 186 -11.79 -11.28 14.64
CA VAL A 186 -12.54 -11.62 13.42
C VAL A 186 -12.21 -10.63 12.29
N ARG A 187 -12.15 -9.33 12.58
CA ARG A 187 -11.74 -8.31 11.62
C ARG A 187 -10.33 -8.56 11.08
N THR A 188 -9.39 -8.93 11.94
CA THR A 188 -8.01 -9.23 11.55
C THR A 188 -7.96 -10.44 10.62
N VAL A 189 -8.74 -11.47 10.88
CA VAL A 189 -8.86 -12.66 10.02
C VAL A 189 -9.48 -12.30 8.66
N ASP A 190 -10.58 -11.53 8.64
CA ASP A 190 -11.19 -11.05 7.38
C ASP A 190 -10.19 -10.25 6.55
N HIS A 191 -9.54 -9.25 7.16
CA HIS A 191 -8.53 -8.44 6.50
C HIS A 191 -7.38 -9.30 5.96
N ARG A 192 -6.85 -10.24 6.76
CA ARG A 192 -5.76 -11.13 6.34
C ARG A 192 -6.17 -12.06 5.20
N SER A 193 -7.41 -12.52 5.19
CA SER A 193 -7.92 -13.39 4.11
C SER A 193 -7.87 -12.70 2.73
N ARG A 194 -8.11 -11.39 2.68
CA ARG A 194 -8.03 -10.56 1.48
C ARG A 194 -6.61 -10.30 1.02
N LEU A 195 -5.64 -10.37 1.92
CA LEU A 195 -4.22 -10.21 1.61
C LEU A 195 -3.53 -11.51 1.18
N LEU A 196 -4.18 -12.69 1.28
CA LEU A 196 -3.59 -13.97 0.87
C LEU A 196 -3.06 -13.99 -0.57
N PRO A 197 -3.71 -13.36 -1.57
CA PRO A 197 -3.18 -13.30 -2.94
C PRO A 197 -1.83 -12.58 -3.06
N LEU A 198 -1.53 -11.65 -2.15
CA LEU A 198 -0.27 -10.89 -2.15
C LEU A 198 0.91 -11.66 -1.54
N ASP A 199 0.65 -12.79 -0.88
CA ASP A 199 1.69 -13.56 -0.20
C ASP A 199 2.83 -13.99 -1.14
N ALA A 200 2.49 -14.42 -2.36
CA ALA A 200 3.48 -14.84 -3.34
C ALA A 200 4.40 -13.66 -3.74
N THR A 201 3.82 -12.48 -3.95
CA THR A 201 4.56 -11.26 -4.31
C THR A 201 5.50 -10.84 -3.19
N ILE A 202 5.01 -10.83 -1.94
CA ILE A 202 5.82 -10.46 -0.78
C ILE A 202 6.97 -11.46 -0.59
N GLN A 203 6.70 -12.77 -0.70
CA GLN A 203 7.70 -13.82 -0.49
C GLN A 203 8.74 -13.88 -1.61
N SER A 204 8.40 -13.48 -2.84
CA SER A 204 9.34 -13.41 -3.97
C SER A 204 10.23 -12.17 -3.95
N ALA A 205 9.95 -11.19 -3.10
CA ALA A 205 10.77 -10.00 -2.97
C ALA A 205 12.14 -10.35 -2.39
N TYR A 206 13.21 -9.73 -2.92
CA TYR A 206 14.57 -9.90 -2.40
C TYR A 206 14.70 -9.60 -0.89
N ASP A 207 13.98 -8.59 -0.43
CA ASP A 207 13.85 -8.23 0.98
C ASP A 207 12.37 -7.95 1.31
N PRO A 208 11.62 -8.96 1.82
CA PRO A 208 10.19 -8.82 2.13
C PRO A 208 9.89 -7.70 3.14
N TYR A 209 10.78 -7.48 4.10
CA TYR A 209 10.64 -6.38 5.05
C TYR A 209 10.70 -5.01 4.36
N ALA A 210 11.72 -4.78 3.53
CA ALA A 210 11.88 -3.52 2.80
C ALA A 210 10.73 -3.30 1.81
N PHE A 211 10.23 -4.37 1.19
CA PHE A 211 9.05 -4.32 0.31
C PHE A 211 7.81 -3.85 1.08
N VAL A 212 7.48 -4.48 2.21
CA VAL A 212 6.32 -4.11 3.04
C VAL A 212 6.44 -2.69 3.57
N ARG A 213 7.65 -2.29 4.04
CA ARG A 213 7.92 -0.91 4.47
C ARG A 213 7.64 0.09 3.35
N SER A 214 8.17 -0.16 2.16
CA SER A 214 8.00 0.74 1.01
C SER A 214 6.55 0.84 0.58
N ALA A 215 5.85 -0.29 0.49
CA ALA A 215 4.42 -0.33 0.17
C ALA A 215 3.58 0.45 1.19
N TYR A 216 3.85 0.27 2.49
CA TYR A 216 3.17 1.02 3.55
C TYR A 216 3.38 2.53 3.40
N LEU A 217 4.64 2.96 3.28
CA LEU A 217 4.97 4.38 3.21
C LEU A 217 4.39 5.06 1.96
N GLN A 218 4.44 4.40 0.81
CA GLN A 218 3.85 4.89 -0.44
C GLN A 218 2.33 5.00 -0.34
N ASN A 219 1.67 3.95 0.19
CA ASN A 219 0.22 3.97 0.38
C ASN A 219 -0.22 5.09 1.32
N ARG A 220 0.54 5.33 2.42
CA ARG A 220 0.23 6.44 3.35
C ARG A 220 0.43 7.81 2.70
N ASP A 221 1.47 7.97 1.87
CA ASP A 221 1.69 9.20 1.11
C ASP A 221 0.53 9.46 0.14
N PHE A 222 0.13 8.46 -0.62
CA PHE A 222 -1.02 8.54 -1.50
C PHE A 222 -2.31 8.93 -0.74
N MET A 223 -2.59 8.29 0.41
CA MET A 223 -3.79 8.60 1.20
C MET A 223 -3.80 10.04 1.75
N VAL A 224 -2.65 10.59 2.13
CA VAL A 224 -2.55 11.95 2.67
C VAL A 224 -2.68 13.00 1.56
N HIS A 225 -2.05 12.79 0.43
CA HIS A 225 -2.03 13.75 -0.68
C HIS A 225 -3.27 13.65 -1.57
N GLY A 226 -4.13 12.62 -1.37
CA GLY A 226 -5.44 12.50 -2.01
C GLY A 226 -5.39 12.37 -3.53
N GLY A 227 -4.39 11.68 -4.06
CA GLY A 227 -4.20 11.53 -5.50
C GLY A 227 -3.57 12.75 -6.19
N GLN A 228 -3.07 13.74 -5.42
CA GLN A 228 -2.31 14.86 -6.00
C GLN A 228 -1.06 14.39 -6.75
N SER A 229 -0.47 13.26 -6.33
CA SER A 229 0.58 12.60 -7.12
C SER A 229 0.09 12.19 -8.52
N GLN A 230 -1.14 11.70 -8.65
CA GLN A 230 -1.72 11.39 -9.98
C GLN A 230 -1.97 12.65 -10.82
N SER A 231 -2.38 13.76 -10.17
CA SER A 231 -2.56 15.02 -10.89
C SER A 231 -1.23 15.67 -11.29
N GLU A 232 -0.19 15.47 -10.51
CA GLU A 232 1.18 15.90 -10.84
C GLU A 232 1.78 15.03 -11.95
N GLU A 233 1.61 13.70 -11.89
CA GLU A 233 1.99 12.76 -12.96
C GLU A 233 1.20 13.03 -14.25
N GLU A 234 -0.12 13.27 -14.17
CA GLU A 234 -0.93 13.64 -15.32
C GLU A 234 -0.56 15.02 -15.89
N GLN A 235 -0.13 15.96 -15.05
CA GLN A 235 0.38 17.26 -15.50
C GLN A 235 1.76 17.14 -16.15
N GLU A 236 2.63 16.33 -15.57
CA GLU A 236 3.95 16.03 -16.13
C GLU A 236 3.83 15.29 -17.47
N GLU A 237 2.90 14.33 -17.58
CA GLU A 237 2.60 13.64 -18.83
C GLU A 237 2.02 14.57 -19.90
N LYS A 238 1.12 15.49 -19.52
CA LYS A 238 0.61 16.53 -20.43
C LYS A 238 1.70 17.50 -20.89
N LEU A 239 2.55 17.95 -19.96
CA LEU A 239 3.68 18.80 -20.30
C LEU A 239 4.69 18.10 -21.23
N MET A 240 4.93 16.79 -21.03
CA MET A 240 5.75 16.01 -21.95
C MET A 240 5.09 15.80 -23.30
N GLN A 241 3.76 15.64 -23.37
CA GLN A 241 3.02 15.57 -24.62
C GLN A 241 3.05 16.91 -25.36
N GLU A 242 2.78 18.02 -24.68
CA GLU A 242 2.84 19.37 -25.26
C GLU A 242 4.25 19.70 -25.78
N ALA A 243 5.30 19.37 -25.01
CA ALA A 243 6.69 19.54 -25.44
C ALA A 243 7.05 18.68 -26.66
N GLY A 244 6.51 17.45 -26.75
CA GLY A 244 6.68 16.56 -27.89
C GLY A 244 5.93 17.03 -29.14
N GLU A 245 4.79 17.71 -28.97
CA GLU A 245 4.02 18.32 -30.08
C GLU A 245 4.71 19.59 -30.61
N GLU A 246 5.27 20.44 -29.73
CA GLU A 246 6.07 21.60 -30.13
C GLU A 246 7.35 21.21 -30.90
N GLU A 247 8.00 20.10 -30.55
CA GLU A 247 9.17 19.59 -31.25
C GLU A 247 8.82 19.05 -32.65
N ASN A 248 7.60 18.55 -32.85
CA ASN A 248 7.10 18.10 -34.16
C ASN A 248 6.58 19.22 -35.04
N GLU A 249 6.15 20.36 -34.49
CA GLU A 249 5.73 21.55 -35.23
C GLU A 249 6.90 22.49 -35.55
N ALA A 250 8.07 22.31 -34.98
CA ALA A 250 9.24 23.10 -35.31
C ALA A 250 9.62 22.89 -36.78
N PRO A 251 9.76 23.97 -37.60
CA PRO A 251 10.16 23.83 -38.98
C PRO A 251 11.52 23.13 -39.06
N PRO A 252 11.71 22.24 -40.06
CA PRO A 252 12.96 21.48 -40.19
C PRO A 252 14.14 22.45 -40.25
N PRO A 253 15.25 22.11 -39.54
CA PRO A 253 16.42 22.99 -39.52
C PRO A 253 16.85 23.29 -40.96
N SER A 254 16.92 24.58 -41.31
CA SER A 254 17.40 25.06 -42.60
C SER A 254 18.74 24.43 -42.90
N GLN A 255 18.80 23.60 -43.92
CA GLN A 255 20.06 23.00 -44.41
C GLN A 255 21.07 24.11 -44.68
N PRO A 256 22.33 23.97 -44.26
CA PRO A 256 23.37 24.91 -44.62
C PRO A 256 23.53 24.91 -46.13
N GLN A 257 23.30 26.06 -46.77
CA GLN A 257 23.61 26.23 -48.18
C GLN A 257 25.12 26.02 -48.36
N ALA A 258 25.47 25.02 -49.15
CA ALA A 258 26.86 24.74 -49.54
C ALA A 258 27.35 25.86 -50.45
N PRO A 259 28.60 26.35 -50.32
CA PRO A 259 29.17 27.30 -51.23
C PRO A 259 29.35 26.68 -52.60
N GLU A 260 28.88 27.39 -53.64
CA GLU A 260 29.06 27.10 -55.03
C GLU A 260 30.55 27.15 -55.39
N GLY A 261 31.13 26.04 -55.82
CA GLY A 261 32.45 26.04 -56.43
C GLY A 261 33.42 24.92 -55.97
N ALA A 262 33.16 23.65 -56.38
CA ALA A 262 34.23 22.64 -56.44
C ALA A 262 33.93 21.54 -57.48
N PRO A 263 34.92 20.95 -58.17
CA PRO A 263 34.75 20.22 -59.41
C PRO A 263 34.21 18.79 -59.23
N LYS A 264 33.49 18.33 -60.25
CA LYS A 264 32.80 17.04 -60.36
C LYS A 264 33.79 15.87 -60.31
N SER A 265 33.63 14.95 -59.38
CA SER A 265 34.26 13.61 -59.36
C SER A 265 33.37 12.58 -60.09
N PRO A 266 33.94 11.51 -60.67
CA PRO A 266 33.23 10.58 -61.56
C PRO A 266 32.31 9.57 -60.82
N PRO A 267 31.36 8.94 -61.52
CA PRO A 267 30.31 8.12 -60.90
C PRO A 267 30.81 6.80 -60.36
N GLN A 268 30.44 6.50 -59.13
CA GLN A 268 30.67 5.21 -58.51
C GLN A 268 29.50 4.25 -58.84
N GLN A 269 29.87 3.01 -59.17
CA GLN A 269 28.98 1.89 -59.48
C GLN A 269 28.20 1.42 -58.22
N PRO A 270 27.00 0.85 -58.39
CA PRO A 270 26.18 0.36 -57.28
C PRO A 270 26.83 -0.89 -56.62
N GLN A 271 27.06 -0.85 -55.30
CA GLN A 271 27.44 -2.02 -54.53
C GLN A 271 26.19 -2.87 -54.23
N GLN A 272 26.28 -4.17 -54.47
CA GLN A 272 25.28 -5.17 -54.16
C GLN A 272 25.15 -5.38 -52.62
N PRO A 273 23.95 -5.66 -52.09
CA PRO A 273 23.75 -5.95 -50.71
C PRO A 273 24.32 -7.32 -50.32
N PRO A 274 24.76 -7.49 -49.06
CA PRO A 274 25.32 -8.77 -48.59
C PRO A 274 24.21 -9.86 -48.45
N PRO A 275 24.60 -11.16 -48.59
CA PRO A 275 23.65 -12.27 -48.56
C PRO A 275 23.09 -12.53 -47.13
N ALA A 276 21.82 -12.98 -47.08
CA ALA A 276 21.11 -13.35 -45.85
C ALA A 276 21.74 -14.53 -45.11
N PRO A 277 21.67 -14.55 -43.77
CA PRO A 277 22.20 -15.68 -42.99
C PRO A 277 21.33 -16.93 -43.15
N GLN A 278 22.03 -18.08 -43.36
CA GLN A 278 21.45 -19.41 -43.46
C GLN A 278 20.95 -19.93 -42.10
N PRO A 279 19.88 -20.74 -42.03
CA PRO A 279 19.36 -21.32 -40.81
C PRO A 279 20.31 -22.36 -40.23
N GLN A 280 20.64 -22.21 -38.95
CA GLN A 280 21.43 -23.20 -38.19
C GLN A 280 20.54 -24.40 -37.85
N THR A 281 20.97 -25.58 -38.25
CA THR A 281 20.41 -26.88 -37.91
C THR A 281 20.65 -27.20 -36.43
N SER A 282 19.58 -27.59 -35.74
CA SER A 282 19.59 -28.05 -34.33
C SER A 282 20.37 -29.38 -34.19
N PRO A 283 21.10 -29.60 -33.08
CA PRO A 283 21.76 -30.86 -32.81
C PRO A 283 20.75 -31.97 -32.41
N GLN A 284 20.91 -33.14 -33.02
CA GLN A 284 20.20 -34.37 -32.68
C GLN A 284 20.64 -34.90 -31.31
N ALA A 285 19.70 -35.42 -30.53
CA ALA A 285 19.89 -36.10 -29.26
C ALA A 285 20.48 -37.52 -29.48
N PRO A 286 21.34 -38.03 -28.56
CA PRO A 286 21.92 -39.37 -28.65
C PRO A 286 20.90 -40.46 -28.23
N PRO A 287 21.03 -41.70 -28.74
CA PRO A 287 20.16 -42.83 -28.42
C PRO A 287 20.43 -43.38 -27.02
N LYS A 288 19.38 -43.79 -26.35
CA LYS A 288 19.43 -44.55 -25.08
C LYS A 288 19.78 -46.01 -25.32
N PRO A 289 20.52 -46.65 -24.39
CA PRO A 289 20.62 -48.11 -24.33
C PRO A 289 19.37 -48.77 -23.78
#